data_dab5a0fc6413f46d68c8cc5c579007ad
#
_entry.id   dab5a0fc6413f46d68c8cc5c579007ad
#
_cell.length_a   1.000
_cell.length_b   1.000
_cell.length_c   1.000
_cell.angle_alpha   90.00
_cell.angle_beta   90.00
_cell.angle_gamma   90.00
#
_symmetry.space_group_name_H-M   'P 1'
#
loop_
_entity.id
_entity.type
_entity.pdbx_description
1 polymer ?
#
loop_
_entity_poly.entity_id
_entity_poly.type
_entity_poly.pdbx_seq_one_letter_code
_entity_poly.pdbx_strand_id
1 'polypeptide(L)'
;AALLLTGCFAGGAQKAEPAAYDLFASASASNNAGAANANAGAGLWLRLAEIQAPAWLNTPAMQYRLAYAEPERRYSFAESRWVAPPAELLEQVLRRQEVVRRSRYEAEGCQLHLALDEFVQTFDAPGSSRALIEVRATLLAPRGVRLVAQRTFSQAPAAGGDAKSGVAGFVVAARGLGAELNGWLNGLQRDTPELMARCRAAAP
;
A
#
# COMPACT_ATOMS: atom_id res chain seq x y z
N ALA A 1 69.61 16.17 -5.18
CA ALA A 1 68.58 15.52 -4.34
C ALA A 1 67.23 15.90 -4.90
N ALA A 2 66.55 14.96 -5.62
CA ALA A 2 65.19 15.14 -6.15
C ALA A 2 64.23 14.32 -5.26
N LEU A 3 63.36 15.01 -4.51
CA LEU A 3 62.24 14.39 -3.77
C LEU A 3 61.06 14.20 -4.74
N LEU A 4 60.75 12.93 -4.99
CA LEU A 4 59.52 12.55 -5.66
C LEU A 4 58.41 12.43 -4.60
N LEU A 5 57.46 13.36 -4.59
CA LEU A 5 56.20 13.26 -3.82
C LEU A 5 55.22 12.42 -4.61
N THR A 6 55.04 11.16 -4.19
CA THR A 6 53.94 10.30 -4.64
C THR A 6 52.67 10.67 -3.86
N GLY A 7 51.79 11.46 -4.47
CA GLY A 7 50.44 11.73 -3.95
C GLY A 7 49.55 10.52 -4.07
N CYS A 8 49.15 9.93 -2.94
CA CYS A 8 48.08 8.95 -2.89
C CYS A 8 46.75 9.65 -3.23
N PHE A 9 46.20 9.40 -4.41
CA PHE A 9 44.83 9.71 -4.76
C PHE A 9 43.93 8.72 -4.01
N ALA A 10 43.45 9.10 -2.84
CA ALA A 10 42.36 8.40 -2.15
C ALA A 10 41.07 8.68 -2.94
N GLY A 11 40.80 7.87 -3.95
CA GLY A 11 39.51 7.83 -4.64
C GLY A 11 38.45 7.36 -3.63
N GLY A 12 37.75 8.31 -3.00
CA GLY A 12 36.55 8.01 -2.22
C GLY A 12 35.53 7.33 -3.14
N ALA A 13 35.27 6.05 -2.91
CA ALA A 13 34.19 5.33 -3.59
C ALA A 13 32.88 6.08 -3.31
N GLN A 14 32.36 6.79 -4.29
CA GLN A 14 31.08 7.47 -4.20
C GLN A 14 30.01 6.39 -4.03
N LYS A 15 29.43 6.31 -2.83
CA LYS A 15 28.37 5.33 -2.55
C LYS A 15 27.21 5.61 -3.50
N ALA A 16 26.92 4.68 -4.38
CA ALA A 16 25.82 4.80 -5.34
C ALA A 16 24.50 5.08 -4.58
N GLU A 17 23.71 6.03 -5.09
CA GLU A 17 22.42 6.33 -4.51
C GLU A 17 21.50 5.10 -4.64
N PRO A 18 20.77 4.70 -3.58
CA PRO A 18 19.83 3.58 -3.63
C PRO A 18 18.75 3.81 -4.70
N ALA A 19 18.45 2.77 -5.48
CA ALA A 19 17.37 2.81 -6.46
C ALA A 19 16.03 3.08 -5.77
N ALA A 20 15.32 4.10 -6.23
CA ALA A 20 14.03 4.50 -5.69
C ALA A 20 12.88 3.90 -6.52
N TYR A 21 11.94 3.24 -5.86
CA TYR A 21 10.80 2.56 -6.49
C TYR A 21 9.48 3.14 -6.04
N ASP A 22 8.47 3.08 -6.90
CA ASP A 22 7.09 3.39 -6.60
C ASP A 22 6.15 2.21 -6.94
N LEU A 23 4.87 2.36 -6.65
CA LEU A 23 3.83 1.36 -6.95
C LEU A 23 3.03 1.70 -8.22
N PHE A 24 3.39 2.74 -8.96
CA PHE A 24 2.52 3.34 -9.98
C PHE A 24 2.91 3.01 -11.41
N ALA A 25 4.19 2.75 -11.69
CA ALA A 25 4.75 2.62 -13.03
C ALA A 25 4.07 1.54 -13.89
N SER A 26 3.56 0.49 -13.25
CA SER A 26 2.84 -0.59 -13.96
C SER A 26 1.38 -0.27 -14.26
N ALA A 27 0.82 0.83 -13.77
CA ALA A 27 -0.58 1.21 -14.03
C ALA A 27 -0.78 1.72 -15.46
N SER A 28 0.26 2.25 -16.10
CA SER A 28 0.20 2.80 -17.46
C SER A 28 0.10 1.74 -18.56
N ALA A 29 0.53 0.50 -18.30
CA ALA A 29 0.54 -0.56 -19.29
C ALA A 29 -0.75 -1.38 -19.39
N SER A 30 -1.69 -1.21 -18.44
CA SER A 30 -2.90 -2.02 -18.33
C SER A 30 -4.20 -1.26 -18.60
N ASN A 31 -4.15 -0.05 -19.15
CA ASN A 31 -5.38 0.71 -19.47
C ASN A 31 -6.26 0.07 -20.56
N ASN A 32 -5.85 -1.09 -21.13
CA ASN A 32 -6.63 -1.84 -22.11
C ASN A 32 -7.22 -3.16 -21.58
N ALA A 33 -7.01 -3.51 -20.32
CA ALA A 33 -7.58 -4.73 -19.72
C ALA A 33 -8.72 -4.35 -18.77
N GLY A 34 -9.90 -4.18 -19.34
CA GLY A 34 -11.16 -4.25 -18.62
C GLY A 34 -11.60 -2.92 -18.01
N ALA A 35 -12.48 -2.26 -18.72
CA ALA A 35 -13.60 -1.53 -18.12
C ALA A 35 -14.44 -2.49 -17.27
N ALA A 36 -13.80 -3.13 -16.26
CA ALA A 36 -14.43 -4.03 -15.32
C ALA A 36 -14.87 -3.20 -14.11
N ASN A 37 -16.16 -2.94 -14.09
CA ASN A 37 -16.95 -2.44 -12.98
C ASN A 37 -16.89 -0.93 -12.68
N ALA A 38 -17.36 -0.14 -13.59
CA ALA A 38 -17.91 1.19 -13.32
C ALA A 38 -19.11 1.17 -12.33
N ASN A 39 -19.45 0.03 -11.76
CA ASN A 39 -20.47 -0.15 -10.72
C ASN A 39 -19.91 -0.32 -9.31
N ALA A 40 -18.61 -0.17 -9.13
CA ALA A 40 -18.01 -0.15 -7.79
C ALA A 40 -18.54 1.08 -7.03
N GLY A 41 -19.44 0.84 -6.08
CA GLY A 41 -19.91 1.85 -5.14
C GLY A 41 -20.81 2.93 -5.70
N ALA A 42 -21.62 2.66 -6.74
CA ALA A 42 -22.65 3.59 -7.19
C ALA A 42 -23.58 3.96 -6.03
N GLY A 43 -23.34 5.11 -5.40
CA GLY A 43 -24.15 5.66 -4.32
C GLY A 43 -23.54 5.67 -2.93
N LEU A 44 -22.33 5.14 -2.70
CA LEU A 44 -21.64 5.27 -1.41
C LEU A 44 -20.70 6.48 -1.44
N TRP A 45 -20.97 7.42 -0.56
CA TRP A 45 -20.09 8.56 -0.32
C TRP A 45 -19.19 8.19 0.87
N LEU A 46 -17.98 7.76 0.54
CA LEU A 46 -16.98 7.40 1.54
C LEU A 46 -15.85 8.43 1.51
N ARG A 47 -15.45 8.85 2.69
CA ARG A 47 -14.24 9.61 2.87
C ARG A 47 -13.13 8.64 3.28
N LEU A 48 -12.11 8.50 2.44
CA LEU A 48 -10.88 7.83 2.85
C LEU A 48 -10.10 8.79 3.76
N ALA A 49 -9.92 8.41 5.02
CA ALA A 49 -8.97 9.06 5.89
C ALA A 49 -7.53 8.71 5.46
N GLU A 50 -6.57 9.49 5.94
CA GLU A 50 -5.15 9.16 5.78
C GLU A 50 -4.87 7.74 6.29
N ILE A 51 -4.07 6.97 5.54
CA ILE A 51 -3.70 5.60 5.95
C ILE A 51 -2.70 5.71 7.10
N GLN A 52 -3.08 5.20 8.26
CA GLN A 52 -2.21 5.14 9.42
C GLN A 52 -1.24 3.98 9.32
N ALA A 53 0.01 4.22 9.68
CA ALA A 53 1.03 3.19 9.77
C ALA A 53 1.81 3.32 11.08
N PRO A 54 2.30 2.21 11.67
CA PRO A 54 3.20 2.27 12.81
C PRO A 54 4.53 2.92 12.42
N ALA A 55 5.24 3.46 13.41
CA ALA A 55 6.45 4.25 13.17
C ALA A 55 7.52 3.51 12.34
N TRP A 56 7.64 2.20 12.49
CA TRP A 56 8.61 1.40 11.73
C TRP A 56 8.26 1.24 10.24
N LEU A 57 7.02 1.51 9.82
CA LEU A 57 6.58 1.56 8.42
C LEU A 57 6.52 3.00 7.89
N ASN A 58 6.66 4.01 8.74
CA ASN A 58 6.70 5.41 8.34
C ASN A 58 8.12 5.81 7.87
N THR A 59 8.64 5.08 6.91
CA THR A 59 9.98 5.26 6.35
C THR A 59 9.99 4.77 4.90
N PRO A 60 10.79 5.39 4.01
CA PRO A 60 10.96 4.90 2.65
C PRO A 60 11.86 3.66 2.55
N ALA A 61 12.35 3.09 3.65
CA ALA A 61 13.16 1.88 3.62
C ALA A 61 12.35 0.69 3.09
N MET A 62 12.87 0.00 2.08
CA MET A 62 12.31 -1.28 1.63
C MET A 62 12.71 -2.36 2.61
N GLN A 63 11.72 -2.90 3.33
CA GLN A 63 11.94 -3.88 4.38
C GLN A 63 11.70 -5.30 3.91
N TYR A 64 12.49 -6.24 4.47
CA TYR A 64 12.30 -7.67 4.26
C TYR A 64 12.51 -8.47 5.55
N ARG A 65 12.00 -9.72 5.56
CA ARG A 65 12.23 -10.72 6.63
C ARG A 65 12.72 -12.01 6.03
N LEU A 66 13.61 -12.69 6.74
CA LEU A 66 14.05 -14.04 6.44
C LEU A 66 13.27 -15.02 7.34
N ALA A 67 12.02 -15.33 6.94
CA ALA A 67 11.12 -16.16 7.74
C ALA A 67 11.70 -17.58 8.00
N TYR A 68 12.53 -18.07 7.10
CA TYR A 68 13.19 -19.37 7.24
C TYR A 68 14.37 -19.37 8.24
N ALA A 69 14.91 -18.21 8.63
CA ALA A 69 16.09 -18.10 9.47
C ALA A 69 15.85 -17.23 10.73
N GLU A 70 15.37 -16.01 10.53
CA GLU A 70 15.16 -15.02 11.61
C GLU A 70 13.80 -14.32 11.42
N PRO A 71 12.67 -15.01 11.70
CA PRO A 71 11.33 -14.51 11.39
C PRO A 71 10.98 -13.21 12.14
N GLU A 72 11.56 -12.99 13.31
CA GLU A 72 11.30 -11.82 14.14
C GLU A 72 12.09 -10.57 13.69
N ARG A 73 13.12 -10.76 12.86
CA ARG A 73 14.02 -9.67 12.49
C ARG A 73 13.59 -9.00 11.20
N ARG A 74 13.55 -7.69 11.22
CA ARG A 74 13.37 -6.85 10.03
C ARG A 74 14.72 -6.37 9.53
N TYR A 75 14.88 -6.48 8.22
CA TYR A 75 16.02 -5.96 7.48
C TYR A 75 15.56 -4.88 6.51
N SER A 76 16.49 -4.07 6.04
CA SER A 76 16.27 -3.13 4.94
C SER A 76 17.22 -3.43 3.80
N PHE A 77 16.74 -3.33 2.56
CA PHE A 77 17.62 -3.38 1.39
C PHE A 77 18.55 -2.17 1.39
N ALA A 78 19.84 -2.41 1.19
CA ALA A 78 20.85 -1.34 1.23
C ALA A 78 20.84 -0.46 -0.03
N GLU A 79 20.50 -1.06 -1.18
CA GLU A 79 20.59 -0.42 -2.50
C GLU A 79 19.22 -0.11 -3.11
N SER A 80 18.15 -0.23 -2.31
CA SER A 80 16.79 -0.03 -2.80
C SER A 80 15.92 0.61 -1.73
N ARG A 81 15.08 1.57 -2.15
CA ARG A 81 14.15 2.27 -1.26
C ARG A 81 12.85 2.59 -1.99
N TRP A 82 11.83 2.89 -1.26
CA TRP A 82 10.61 3.51 -1.78
C TRP A 82 10.83 5.00 -2.03
N VAL A 83 10.08 5.62 -2.94
CA VAL A 83 10.07 7.08 -3.14
C VAL A 83 9.39 7.83 -2.00
N ALA A 84 8.50 7.14 -1.26
CA ALA A 84 7.76 7.67 -0.11
C ALA A 84 7.45 6.51 0.87
N PRO A 85 7.02 6.78 2.11
CA PRO A 85 6.55 5.75 3.03
C PRO A 85 5.45 4.87 2.42
N PRO A 86 5.39 3.56 2.74
CA PRO A 86 4.41 2.63 2.17
C PRO A 86 2.95 3.04 2.29
N ALA A 87 2.56 3.67 3.40
CA ALA A 87 1.19 4.16 3.59
C ALA A 87 0.79 5.20 2.55
N GLU A 88 1.68 6.15 2.24
CA GLU A 88 1.45 7.19 1.23
C GLU A 88 1.35 6.58 -0.18
N LEU A 89 2.23 5.61 -0.50
CA LEU A 89 2.19 4.90 -1.78
C LEU A 89 0.90 4.11 -1.95
N LEU A 90 0.49 3.41 -0.91
CA LEU A 90 -0.74 2.61 -0.91
C LEU A 90 -1.97 3.51 -1.05
N GLU A 91 -2.02 4.63 -0.33
CA GLU A 91 -3.11 5.61 -0.45
C GLU A 91 -3.27 6.10 -1.89
N GLN A 92 -2.18 6.43 -2.57
CA GLN A 92 -2.23 6.86 -3.96
C GLN A 92 -2.71 5.75 -4.91
N VAL A 93 -2.32 4.48 -4.69
CA VAL A 93 -2.82 3.33 -5.46
C VAL A 93 -4.33 3.20 -5.29
N LEU A 94 -4.83 3.21 -4.05
CA LEU A 94 -6.25 3.06 -3.75
C LEU A 94 -7.09 4.23 -4.29
N ARG A 95 -6.55 5.44 -4.27
CA ARG A 95 -7.20 6.62 -4.88
C ARG A 95 -7.31 6.48 -6.39
N ARG A 96 -6.28 5.96 -7.07
CA ARG A 96 -6.31 5.75 -8.54
C ARG A 96 -7.25 4.61 -8.96
N GLN A 97 -7.46 3.63 -8.10
CA GLN A 97 -8.40 2.53 -8.32
C GLN A 97 -9.86 2.92 -8.04
N GLU A 98 -10.09 4.19 -7.69
CA GLU A 98 -11.42 4.70 -7.34
C GLU A 98 -12.14 3.86 -6.27
N VAL A 99 -11.37 3.20 -5.38
CA VAL A 99 -11.92 2.44 -4.24
C VAL A 99 -12.86 3.31 -3.42
N VAL A 100 -12.57 4.61 -3.38
CA VAL A 100 -13.36 5.60 -2.65
C VAL A 100 -13.55 6.83 -3.51
N ARG A 101 -14.80 7.14 -3.85
CA ARG A 101 -15.15 8.42 -4.49
C ARG A 101 -15.12 9.52 -3.44
N ARG A 102 -14.45 10.63 -3.75
CA ARG A 102 -14.50 11.82 -2.90
C ARG A 102 -15.92 12.37 -2.85
N SER A 103 -16.50 12.47 -1.66
CA SER A 103 -17.66 13.32 -1.46
C SER A 103 -17.25 14.78 -1.70
N ARG A 104 -18.06 15.54 -2.45
CA ARG A 104 -17.90 17.00 -2.56
C ARG A 104 -18.18 17.71 -1.24
N TYR A 105 -18.88 17.06 -0.33
CA TYR A 105 -19.24 17.58 0.98
C TYR A 105 -18.48 16.77 2.04
N GLU A 106 -17.41 17.32 2.58
CA GLU A 106 -16.49 16.65 3.51
C GLU A 106 -17.14 16.21 4.85
N ALA A 107 -18.32 16.71 5.16
CA ALA A 107 -19.01 16.46 6.44
C ALA A 107 -20.03 15.33 6.44
N GLU A 108 -20.46 14.84 5.26
CA GLU A 108 -21.66 14.01 5.11
C GLU A 108 -21.38 12.65 4.48
N GLY A 109 -20.66 11.79 5.06
CA GLY A 109 -20.43 10.44 4.55
C GLY A 109 -19.79 9.57 5.59
N CYS A 110 -19.83 8.28 5.35
CA CYS A 110 -19.07 7.35 6.18
C CYS A 110 -17.57 7.55 5.95
N GLN A 111 -16.79 7.26 6.99
CA GLN A 111 -15.34 7.37 6.97
C GLN A 111 -14.72 5.99 6.91
N LEU A 112 -13.89 5.76 5.89
CA LEU A 112 -13.07 4.57 5.79
C LEU A 112 -11.68 4.89 6.34
N HIS A 113 -11.35 4.29 7.48
CA HIS A 113 -10.03 4.33 8.07
C HIS A 113 -9.28 3.06 7.71
N LEU A 114 -8.04 3.22 7.25
CA LEU A 114 -7.14 2.11 6.97
C LEU A 114 -5.93 2.20 7.92
N ALA A 115 -5.62 1.09 8.58
CA ALA A 115 -4.38 0.93 9.32
C ALA A 115 -3.52 -0.09 8.57
N LEU A 116 -2.33 0.33 8.15
CA LEU A 116 -1.33 -0.53 7.52
C LEU A 116 -0.58 -1.24 8.63
N ASP A 117 -0.86 -2.52 8.82
CA ASP A 117 -0.24 -3.33 9.88
C ASP A 117 1.08 -3.95 9.40
N GLU A 118 1.17 -4.36 8.11
CA GLU A 118 2.37 -4.92 7.50
C GLU A 118 2.59 -4.47 6.05
N PHE A 119 3.89 -4.24 5.72
CA PHE A 119 4.35 -3.98 4.36
C PHE A 119 5.79 -4.47 4.25
N VAL A 120 5.98 -5.76 3.93
CA VAL A 120 7.29 -6.41 4.02
C VAL A 120 7.44 -7.51 2.98
N GLN A 121 8.62 -7.64 2.38
CA GLN A 121 8.96 -8.80 1.56
C GLN A 121 9.41 -9.93 2.48
N THR A 122 8.67 -11.03 2.52
CA THR A 122 8.95 -12.17 3.40
C THR A 122 9.57 -13.30 2.58
N PHE A 123 10.78 -13.67 2.92
CA PHE A 123 11.48 -14.80 2.32
C PHE A 123 11.16 -16.08 3.08
N ASP A 124 10.49 -17.03 2.41
CA ASP A 124 10.18 -18.34 2.96
C ASP A 124 11.34 -19.33 2.75
N ALA A 125 12.19 -19.07 1.76
CA ALA A 125 13.43 -19.78 1.48
C ALA A 125 14.40 -18.83 0.76
N PRO A 126 15.70 -19.17 0.64
CA PRO A 126 16.64 -18.43 -0.20
C PRO A 126 16.11 -18.29 -1.63
N GLY A 127 16.00 -17.06 -2.14
CA GLY A 127 15.53 -16.77 -3.50
C GLY A 127 14.02 -16.85 -3.73
N SER A 128 13.23 -17.26 -2.72
CA SER A 128 11.76 -17.35 -2.80
C SER A 128 11.12 -16.47 -1.74
N SER A 129 10.27 -15.54 -2.15
CA SER A 129 9.63 -14.61 -1.23
C SER A 129 8.18 -14.32 -1.62
N ARG A 130 7.51 -13.59 -0.75
CA ARG A 130 6.17 -13.03 -0.95
C ARG A 130 6.18 -11.54 -0.57
N ALA A 131 5.43 -10.74 -1.31
CA ALA A 131 5.20 -9.34 -0.98
C ALA A 131 3.95 -9.22 -0.10
N LEU A 132 4.13 -9.13 1.21
CA LEU A 132 3.04 -9.08 2.19
C LEU A 132 2.58 -7.64 2.42
N ILE A 133 1.27 -7.42 2.24
CA ILE A 133 0.55 -6.22 2.68
C ILE A 133 -0.60 -6.67 3.58
N GLU A 134 -0.64 -6.15 4.81
CA GLU A 134 -1.78 -6.34 5.72
C GLU A 134 -2.37 -4.99 6.10
N VAL A 135 -3.69 -4.87 5.93
CA VAL A 135 -4.44 -3.66 6.20
C VAL A 135 -5.71 -3.99 6.96
N ARG A 136 -5.94 -3.26 8.04
CA ARG A 136 -7.19 -3.28 8.78
C ARG A 136 -8.04 -2.10 8.34
N ALA A 137 -9.20 -2.40 7.76
CA ALA A 137 -10.17 -1.41 7.34
C ALA A 137 -11.28 -1.27 8.38
N THR A 138 -11.56 -0.04 8.77
CA THR A 138 -12.63 0.33 9.72
C THR A 138 -13.55 1.33 9.06
N LEU A 139 -14.81 0.96 8.86
CA LEU A 139 -15.84 1.84 8.35
C LEU A 139 -16.61 2.44 9.52
N LEU A 140 -16.59 3.76 9.62
CA LEU A 140 -17.31 4.54 10.62
C LEU A 140 -18.49 5.27 9.98
N ALA A 141 -19.58 5.41 10.74
CA ALA A 141 -20.72 6.24 10.36
C ALA A 141 -20.30 7.72 10.19
N PRO A 142 -21.14 8.55 9.55
CA PRO A 142 -20.87 9.98 9.44
C PRO A 142 -20.49 10.59 10.79
N ARG A 143 -19.53 11.53 10.80
CA ARG A 143 -18.91 12.15 11.98
C ARG A 143 -18.03 11.22 12.83
N GLY A 144 -17.73 10.00 12.37
CA GLY A 144 -16.75 9.11 13.00
C GLY A 144 -17.15 8.51 14.35
N VAL A 145 -18.41 8.61 14.76
CA VAL A 145 -18.83 8.28 16.13
C VAL A 145 -19.20 6.80 16.31
N ARG A 146 -19.56 6.09 15.24
CA ARG A 146 -20.07 4.71 15.33
C ARG A 146 -19.41 3.78 14.36
N LEU A 147 -18.92 2.66 14.86
CA LEU A 147 -18.43 1.54 14.03
C LEU A 147 -19.57 0.96 13.20
N VAL A 148 -19.39 0.89 11.89
CA VAL A 148 -20.29 0.25 10.93
C VAL A 148 -19.82 -1.16 10.66
N ALA A 149 -18.55 -1.31 10.26
CA ALA A 149 -17.93 -2.59 9.97
C ALA A 149 -16.41 -2.50 10.09
N GLN A 150 -15.76 -3.63 10.32
CA GLN A 150 -14.31 -3.76 10.36
C GLN A 150 -13.90 -5.07 9.69
N ARG A 151 -12.79 -5.04 8.94
CA ARG A 151 -12.21 -6.24 8.33
C ARG A 151 -10.70 -6.07 8.14
N THR A 152 -9.96 -7.16 8.33
CA THR A 152 -8.54 -7.24 7.97
C THR A 152 -8.40 -7.89 6.60
N PHE A 153 -7.53 -7.31 5.79
CA PHE A 153 -7.16 -7.78 4.45
C PHE A 153 -5.70 -8.12 4.43
N SER A 154 -5.34 -9.24 3.81
CA SER A 154 -3.96 -9.67 3.64
C SER A 154 -3.73 -10.10 2.20
N GLN A 155 -2.71 -9.54 1.57
CA GLN A 155 -2.26 -9.87 0.23
C GLN A 155 -0.80 -10.32 0.30
N ALA A 156 -0.49 -11.47 -0.26
CA ALA A 156 0.86 -12.03 -0.20
C ALA A 156 1.25 -12.74 -1.51
N PRO A 157 1.19 -12.07 -2.68
CA PRO A 157 1.61 -12.69 -3.93
C PRO A 157 3.10 -13.08 -3.90
N ALA A 158 3.42 -14.14 -4.64
CA ALA A 158 4.80 -14.57 -4.80
C ALA A 158 5.66 -13.48 -5.42
N ALA A 159 6.90 -13.38 -4.94
CA ALA A 159 7.93 -12.49 -5.45
C ALA A 159 9.25 -13.26 -5.62
N GLY A 160 10.21 -12.65 -6.29
CA GLY A 160 11.53 -13.26 -6.46
C GLY A 160 12.50 -12.95 -5.33
N GLY A 161 13.79 -13.21 -5.58
CA GLY A 161 14.83 -13.14 -4.55
C GLY A 161 15.44 -11.75 -4.31
N ASP A 162 14.95 -10.69 -4.92
CA ASP A 162 15.52 -9.35 -4.83
C ASP A 162 14.47 -8.25 -4.62
N ALA A 163 14.94 -7.03 -4.37
CA ALA A 163 14.08 -5.87 -4.15
C ALA A 163 13.19 -5.56 -5.36
N LYS A 164 13.72 -5.66 -6.58
CA LYS A 164 12.99 -5.34 -7.81
C LYS A 164 11.82 -6.29 -8.05
N SER A 165 12.04 -7.58 -7.84
CA SER A 165 10.96 -8.57 -7.91
C SER A 165 9.96 -8.42 -6.75
N GLY A 166 10.44 -7.99 -5.58
CA GLY A 166 9.58 -7.57 -4.47
C GLY A 166 8.63 -6.45 -4.86
N VAL A 167 9.13 -5.39 -5.53
CA VAL A 167 8.29 -4.28 -6.05
C VAL A 167 7.18 -4.80 -6.96
N ALA A 168 7.50 -5.70 -7.90
CA ALA A 168 6.48 -6.30 -8.77
C ALA A 168 5.39 -7.03 -7.96
N GLY A 169 5.79 -7.78 -6.93
CA GLY A 169 4.86 -8.42 -5.99
C GLY A 169 3.99 -7.40 -5.24
N PHE A 170 4.56 -6.32 -4.73
CA PHE A 170 3.82 -5.27 -4.05
C PHE A 170 2.81 -4.54 -4.95
N VAL A 171 3.14 -4.36 -6.23
CA VAL A 171 2.19 -3.81 -7.21
C VAL A 171 0.97 -4.73 -7.36
N VAL A 172 1.19 -6.05 -7.45
CA VAL A 172 0.10 -7.04 -7.51
C VAL A 172 -0.71 -7.03 -6.21
N ALA A 173 -0.03 -7.05 -5.06
CA ALA A 173 -0.66 -7.03 -3.74
C ALA A 173 -1.54 -5.78 -3.54
N ALA A 174 -1.03 -4.60 -3.88
CA ALA A 174 -1.78 -3.34 -3.73
C ALA A 174 -3.03 -3.29 -4.63
N ARG A 175 -2.96 -3.85 -5.84
CA ARG A 175 -4.12 -3.98 -6.73
C ARG A 175 -5.14 -4.97 -6.18
N GLY A 176 -4.68 -6.12 -5.70
CA GLY A 176 -5.53 -7.13 -5.08
C GLY A 176 -6.26 -6.59 -3.86
N LEU A 177 -5.55 -5.84 -3.01
CA LEU A 177 -6.14 -5.17 -1.85
C LEU A 177 -7.28 -4.22 -2.25
N GLY A 178 -7.07 -3.38 -3.27
CA GLY A 178 -8.12 -2.47 -3.73
C GLY A 178 -9.36 -3.21 -4.27
N ALA A 179 -9.14 -4.31 -5.00
CA ALA A 179 -10.25 -5.15 -5.49
C ALA A 179 -11.04 -5.80 -4.33
N GLU A 180 -10.35 -6.33 -3.32
CA GLU A 180 -11.01 -6.91 -2.13
C GLU A 180 -11.73 -5.86 -1.28
N LEU A 181 -11.16 -4.68 -1.10
CA LEU A 181 -11.82 -3.56 -0.41
C LEU A 181 -13.11 -3.17 -1.13
N ASN A 182 -13.07 -3.02 -2.46
CA ASN A 182 -14.27 -2.75 -3.26
C ASN A 182 -15.31 -3.87 -3.13
N GLY A 183 -14.89 -5.12 -3.21
CA GLY A 183 -15.77 -6.28 -3.01
C GLY A 183 -16.46 -6.27 -1.65
N TRP A 184 -15.71 -5.98 -0.58
CA TRP A 184 -16.24 -5.88 0.78
C TRP A 184 -17.25 -4.73 0.93
N LEU A 185 -16.93 -3.53 0.44
CA LEU A 185 -17.83 -2.37 0.51
C LEU A 185 -19.13 -2.63 -0.26
N ASN A 186 -19.04 -3.24 -1.44
CA ASN A 186 -20.20 -3.64 -2.24
C ASN A 186 -21.03 -4.75 -1.55
N GLY A 187 -20.36 -5.68 -0.85
CA GLY A 187 -21.01 -6.68 0.00
C GLY A 187 -21.83 -6.02 1.11
N LEU A 188 -21.21 -5.13 1.88
CA LEU A 188 -21.91 -4.37 2.94
C LEU A 188 -23.13 -3.61 2.42
N GLN A 189 -23.05 -3.05 1.22
CA GLN A 189 -24.18 -2.32 0.62
C GLN A 189 -25.35 -3.25 0.31
N ARG A 190 -25.10 -4.49 -0.10
CA ARG A 190 -26.14 -5.48 -0.41
C ARG A 190 -26.71 -6.11 0.86
N ASP A 191 -25.84 -6.47 1.80
CA ASP A 191 -26.20 -7.30 2.94
C ASP A 191 -26.78 -6.47 4.10
N THR A 192 -26.41 -5.18 4.18
CA THR A 192 -26.86 -4.26 5.24
C THR A 192 -27.29 -2.90 4.67
N PRO A 193 -28.31 -2.86 3.79
CA PRO A 193 -28.68 -1.64 3.06
C PRO A 193 -29.16 -0.51 4.00
N GLU A 194 -29.83 -0.84 5.11
CA GLU A 194 -30.31 0.14 6.09
C GLU A 194 -29.14 0.82 6.83
N LEU A 195 -28.11 0.03 7.19
CA LEU A 195 -26.91 0.55 7.83
C LEU A 195 -26.14 1.45 6.87
N MET A 196 -26.01 0.99 5.62
CA MET A 196 -25.31 1.70 4.56
C MET A 196 -26.10 2.89 4.00
N ALA A 197 -27.42 2.95 4.21
CA ALA A 197 -28.23 4.14 3.87
C ALA A 197 -27.71 5.40 4.57
N ARG A 198 -27.15 5.27 5.76
CA ARG A 198 -26.52 6.38 6.50
C ARG A 198 -25.20 6.85 5.86
N CYS A 199 -24.58 6.03 5.04
CA CYS A 199 -23.37 6.36 4.27
C CYS A 199 -23.71 7.04 2.93
N ARG A 200 -24.98 7.15 2.56
CA ARG A 200 -25.41 7.91 1.40
C ARG A 200 -25.57 9.36 1.84
N ALA A 201 -24.92 10.28 1.15
CA ALA A 201 -25.25 11.68 1.32
C ALA A 201 -26.73 11.86 1.02
N ALA A 202 -27.43 12.68 1.80
CA ALA A 202 -28.74 13.15 1.41
C ALA A 202 -28.57 13.76 0.02
N ALA A 203 -29.34 13.27 -0.97
CA ALA A 203 -29.35 13.87 -2.29
C ALA A 203 -29.74 15.35 -2.13
N PRO A 204 -29.07 16.28 -2.85
CA PRO A 204 -29.43 17.68 -2.82
C PRO A 204 -30.86 17.92 -3.30
#